data_5bd038a6a6d9abe065593caa801fddcc
#
_entry.id   5bd038a6a6d9abe065593caa801fddcc
#
_cell.length_a   1.000
_cell.length_b   1.000
_cell.length_c   1.000
_cell.angle_alpha   90.00
_cell.angle_beta   90.00
_cell.angle_gamma   90.00
#
_symmetry.space_group_name_H-M   'P 1'
#
loop_
_entity.id
_entity.type
_entity.pdbx_description
1 polymer ?
#
loop_
_entity_poly.entity_id
_entity_poly.type
_entity_poly.pdbx_seq_one_letter_code
_entity_poly.pdbx_strand_id
1 'polypeptide(L)'
;MGYFDADAQEMLDVYLLETRQLIGQLADVLLETEKNGVFTGDDIHNIFRVMHTIKSSSAMMGLSGLSSLAHKLEDLFAFYREMGGRIDQAEAALFDLLFAASDFVEQELEVMTRQDYRPADTQMLEARATEYLER
;
A
#
# COMPACT_ATOMS: atom_id res chain seq x y z
N MET A 1 -18.66 -12.50 -17.44
CA MET A 1 -18.73 -11.65 -16.25
C MET A 1 -17.34 -11.30 -15.78
N GLY A 2 -17.13 -10.05 -15.35
CA GLY A 2 -15.87 -9.61 -14.78
C GLY A 2 -15.69 -10.10 -13.34
N TYR A 3 -14.55 -9.80 -12.75
CA TYR A 3 -14.23 -10.17 -11.37
C TYR A 3 -15.24 -9.57 -10.38
N PHE A 4 -15.69 -8.34 -10.65
CA PHE A 4 -16.68 -7.66 -9.81
C PHE A 4 -18.06 -7.80 -10.41
N ASP A 5 -19.07 -8.00 -9.56
CA ASP A 5 -20.47 -8.05 -9.98
C ASP A 5 -20.94 -6.67 -10.47
N ALA A 6 -21.96 -6.66 -11.32
CA ALA A 6 -22.58 -5.42 -11.78
C ALA A 6 -23.06 -4.54 -10.61
N ASP A 7 -23.58 -5.19 -9.56
CA ASP A 7 -24.07 -4.48 -8.36
C ASP A 7 -22.94 -3.84 -7.55
N ALA A 8 -21.70 -4.29 -7.75
CA ALA A 8 -20.54 -3.76 -7.05
C ALA A 8 -19.90 -2.56 -7.76
N GLN A 9 -20.45 -2.13 -8.90
CA GLN A 9 -19.81 -1.10 -9.72
C GLN A 9 -19.65 0.24 -8.99
N GLU A 10 -20.67 0.66 -8.25
CA GLU A 10 -20.58 1.91 -7.49
C GLU A 10 -19.51 1.81 -6.39
N MET A 11 -19.46 0.67 -5.71
CA MET A 11 -18.44 0.44 -4.68
C MET A 11 -17.04 0.42 -5.30
N LEU A 12 -16.91 -0.18 -6.49
CA LEU A 12 -15.64 -0.19 -7.19
C LEU A 12 -15.20 1.22 -7.57
N ASP A 13 -16.11 2.06 -8.06
CA ASP A 13 -15.80 3.43 -8.44
C ASP A 13 -15.29 4.23 -7.23
N VAL A 14 -15.95 4.09 -6.08
CA VAL A 14 -15.52 4.73 -4.83
C VAL A 14 -14.16 4.20 -4.38
N TYR A 15 -13.98 2.88 -4.42
CA TYR A 15 -12.72 2.25 -4.05
C TYR A 15 -11.56 2.77 -4.91
N LEU A 16 -11.76 2.84 -6.23
CA LEU A 16 -10.74 3.35 -7.15
C LEU A 16 -10.37 4.79 -6.85
N LEU A 17 -11.37 5.65 -6.64
CA LEU A 17 -11.14 7.05 -6.33
C LEU A 17 -10.35 7.23 -5.03
N GLU A 18 -10.83 6.60 -3.96
CA GLU A 18 -10.19 6.72 -2.65
C GLU A 18 -8.80 6.13 -2.63
N THR A 19 -8.61 4.96 -3.25
CA THR A 19 -7.32 4.29 -3.23
C THR A 19 -6.29 5.05 -4.07
N ARG A 20 -6.70 5.63 -5.20
CA ARG A 20 -5.82 6.51 -5.98
C ARG A 20 -5.36 7.71 -5.17
N GLN A 21 -6.25 8.32 -4.41
CA GLN A 21 -5.89 9.44 -3.55
C GLN A 21 -4.88 9.02 -2.47
N LEU A 22 -5.09 7.85 -1.86
CA LEU A 22 -4.18 7.35 -0.84
C LEU A 22 -2.80 7.02 -1.41
N ILE A 23 -2.75 6.39 -2.57
CA ILE A 23 -1.48 6.08 -3.25
C ILE A 23 -0.77 7.37 -3.68
N GLY A 24 -1.52 8.39 -4.10
CA GLY A 24 -0.95 9.70 -4.41
C GLY A 24 -0.32 10.35 -3.18
N GLN A 25 -0.97 10.28 -2.03
CA GLN A 25 -0.42 10.76 -0.77
C GLN A 25 0.85 10.01 -0.38
N LEU A 26 0.84 8.68 -0.53
CA LEU A 26 2.01 7.87 -0.26
C LEU A 26 3.18 8.26 -1.18
N ALA A 27 2.93 8.41 -2.48
CA ALA A 27 3.95 8.80 -3.43
C ALA A 27 4.58 10.15 -3.06
N ASP A 28 3.76 11.12 -2.66
CA ASP A 28 4.24 12.43 -2.25
C ASP A 28 5.16 12.34 -1.02
N VAL A 29 4.75 11.56 -0.02
CA VAL A 29 5.58 11.34 1.17
C VAL A 29 6.90 10.67 0.81
N LEU A 30 6.86 9.65 -0.06
CA LEU A 30 8.06 8.91 -0.46
C LEU A 30 9.03 9.81 -1.24
N LEU A 31 8.55 10.64 -2.15
CA LEU A 31 9.39 11.56 -2.89
C LEU A 31 10.06 12.57 -1.98
N GLU A 32 9.33 13.09 -1.00
CA GLU A 32 9.86 14.06 -0.05
C GLU A 32 10.89 13.41 0.89
N THR A 33 10.59 12.22 1.42
CA THR A 33 11.47 11.53 2.36
C THR A 33 12.72 10.99 1.69
N GLU A 34 12.63 10.59 0.42
CA GLU A 34 13.79 10.09 -0.32
C GLU A 34 14.88 11.15 -0.45
N LYS A 35 14.51 12.40 -0.55
CA LYS A 35 15.47 13.52 -0.70
C LYS A 35 16.43 13.63 0.48
N ASN A 36 15.96 13.35 1.68
CA ASN A 36 16.77 13.52 2.88
C ASN A 36 16.99 12.22 3.67
N GLY A 37 16.36 11.14 3.27
CA GLY A 37 16.54 9.82 3.91
C GLY A 37 15.89 9.71 5.29
N VAL A 38 14.98 10.62 5.63
CA VAL A 38 14.37 10.69 6.96
C VAL A 38 12.86 10.52 6.86
N PHE A 39 12.32 9.59 7.66
CA PHE A 39 10.88 9.53 7.93
C PHE A 39 10.62 10.12 9.31
N THR A 40 9.89 11.22 9.35
CA THR A 40 9.47 11.82 10.62
C THR A 40 8.37 10.99 11.25
N GLY A 41 8.02 11.30 12.51
CA GLY A 41 6.87 10.66 13.16
C GLY A 41 5.58 10.84 12.38
N ASP A 42 5.37 12.02 11.80
CA ASP A 42 4.18 12.28 10.97
C ASP A 42 4.20 11.44 9.69
N ASP A 43 5.36 11.29 9.05
CA ASP A 43 5.49 10.46 7.84
C ASP A 43 5.14 9.01 8.14
N ILE A 44 5.68 8.47 9.23
CA ILE A 44 5.42 7.09 9.65
C ILE A 44 3.93 6.89 9.95
N HIS A 45 3.33 7.84 10.66
CA HIS A 45 1.91 7.79 10.99
C HIS A 45 1.04 7.87 9.73
N ASN A 46 1.38 8.75 8.80
CA ASN A 46 0.64 8.91 7.55
C ASN A 46 0.70 7.64 6.70
N ILE A 47 1.88 7.03 6.58
CA ILE A 47 2.03 5.78 5.82
C ILE A 47 1.25 4.66 6.50
N PHE A 48 1.33 4.57 7.84
CA PHE A 48 0.55 3.60 8.61
C PHE A 48 -0.95 3.72 8.29
N ARG A 49 -1.48 4.95 8.30
CA ARG A 49 -2.90 5.19 8.05
C ARG A 49 -3.30 4.85 6.62
N VAL A 50 -2.45 5.18 5.63
CA VAL A 50 -2.69 4.82 4.23
C VAL A 50 -2.83 3.30 4.11
N MET A 51 -1.88 2.56 4.69
CA MET A 51 -1.90 1.10 4.62
C MET A 51 -3.09 0.50 5.35
N HIS A 52 -3.44 1.05 6.51
CA HIS A 52 -4.61 0.61 7.27
C HIS A 52 -5.90 0.75 6.45
N THR A 53 -6.07 1.90 5.80
CA THR A 53 -7.27 2.16 5.00
C THR A 53 -7.32 1.26 3.77
N ILE A 54 -6.20 1.11 3.05
CA ILE A 54 -6.14 0.22 1.86
C ILE A 54 -6.43 -1.22 2.28
N LYS A 55 -5.88 -1.67 3.40
CA LYS A 55 -6.16 -3.01 3.94
C LYS A 55 -7.66 -3.23 4.10
N SER A 56 -8.32 -2.33 4.81
CA SER A 56 -9.75 -2.47 5.14
C SER A 56 -10.62 -2.38 3.90
N SER A 57 -10.40 -1.40 3.04
CA SER A 57 -11.21 -1.20 1.84
C SER A 57 -10.99 -2.32 0.81
N SER A 58 -9.76 -2.81 0.68
CA SER A 58 -9.46 -3.93 -0.23
C SER A 58 -10.12 -5.21 0.26
N ALA A 59 -10.14 -5.46 1.58
CA ALA A 59 -10.84 -6.61 2.15
C ALA A 59 -12.34 -6.54 1.85
N MET A 60 -12.95 -5.36 1.98
CA MET A 60 -14.37 -5.18 1.66
C MET A 60 -14.69 -5.44 0.20
N MET A 61 -13.74 -5.20 -0.70
CA MET A 61 -13.91 -5.45 -2.14
C MET A 61 -13.54 -6.88 -2.54
N GLY A 62 -13.17 -7.73 -1.58
CA GLY A 62 -12.77 -9.10 -1.87
C GLY A 62 -11.40 -9.21 -2.52
N LEU A 63 -10.58 -8.17 -2.41
CA LEU A 63 -9.22 -8.11 -2.97
C LEU A 63 -8.23 -8.57 -1.89
N SER A 64 -8.23 -9.87 -1.62
CA SER A 64 -7.46 -10.45 -0.50
C SER A 64 -5.95 -10.23 -0.63
N GLY A 65 -5.41 -10.26 -1.85
CA GLY A 65 -3.98 -10.02 -2.06
C GLY A 65 -3.58 -8.60 -1.70
N LEU A 66 -4.31 -7.61 -2.20
CA LEU A 66 -4.03 -6.20 -1.87
C LEU A 66 -4.23 -5.94 -0.37
N SER A 67 -5.26 -6.53 0.23
CA SER A 67 -5.49 -6.41 1.66
C SER A 67 -4.33 -7.00 2.45
N SER A 68 -3.84 -8.17 2.07
CA SER A 68 -2.73 -8.84 2.73
C SER A 68 -1.43 -8.05 2.59
N LEU A 69 -1.14 -7.52 1.40
CA LEU A 69 0.04 -6.68 1.17
C LEU A 69 0.00 -5.43 2.04
N ALA A 70 -1.15 -4.74 2.05
CA ALA A 70 -1.31 -3.54 2.87
C ALA A 70 -1.16 -3.86 4.36
N HIS A 71 -1.67 -5.02 4.80
CA HIS A 71 -1.52 -5.47 6.19
C HIS A 71 -0.04 -5.64 6.56
N LYS A 72 0.75 -6.27 5.69
CA LYS A 72 2.19 -6.44 5.94
C LYS A 72 2.90 -5.10 6.07
N LEU A 73 2.56 -4.14 5.21
CA LEU A 73 3.15 -2.80 5.27
C LEU A 73 2.65 -2.01 6.48
N GLU A 74 1.39 -2.20 6.86
CA GLU A 74 0.85 -1.63 8.10
C GLU A 74 1.64 -2.14 9.30
N ASP A 75 1.89 -3.45 9.38
CA ASP A 75 2.66 -4.05 10.47
C ASP A 75 4.07 -3.47 10.54
N LEU A 76 4.71 -3.29 9.39
CA LEU A 76 6.05 -2.71 9.32
C LEU A 76 6.07 -1.30 9.90
N PHE A 77 5.12 -0.46 9.54
CA PHE A 77 5.07 0.91 10.02
C PHE A 77 4.54 1.02 11.46
N ALA A 78 3.73 0.07 11.92
CA ALA A 78 3.39 -0.05 13.34
C ALA A 78 4.64 -0.33 14.16
N PHE A 79 5.52 -1.20 13.66
CA PHE A 79 6.80 -1.50 14.31
C PHE A 79 7.67 -0.24 14.42
N TYR A 80 7.83 0.51 13.33
CA TYR A 80 8.62 1.75 13.36
C TYR A 80 8.03 2.76 14.33
N ARG A 81 6.70 2.86 14.39
CA ARG A 81 6.04 3.77 15.33
C ARG A 81 6.36 3.42 16.78
N GLU A 82 6.41 2.13 17.10
CA GLU A 82 6.73 1.66 18.45
C GLU A 82 8.21 1.80 18.78
N MET A 83 9.08 1.71 17.78
CA MET A 83 10.54 1.75 17.96
C MET A 83 11.11 3.16 17.94
N GLY A 84 10.34 4.15 18.32
CA GLY A 84 10.80 5.54 18.43
C GLY A 84 10.03 6.50 17.51
N GLY A 85 9.23 5.98 16.60
CA GLY A 85 8.36 6.78 15.76
C GLY A 85 9.07 7.62 14.71
N ARG A 86 10.32 7.28 14.38
CA ARG A 86 11.14 8.06 13.46
C ARG A 86 12.21 7.16 12.84
N ILE A 87 12.55 7.41 11.59
CA ILE A 87 13.68 6.77 10.91
C ILE A 87 14.60 7.87 10.42
N ASP A 88 15.80 7.99 11.03
CA ASP A 88 16.75 9.07 10.72
C ASP A 88 17.62 8.76 9.51
N GLN A 89 17.85 7.47 9.22
CA GLN A 89 18.66 7.04 8.07
C GLN A 89 17.96 5.86 7.42
N ALA A 90 17.03 6.17 6.53
CA ALA A 90 16.26 5.14 5.84
C ALA A 90 17.12 4.48 4.75
N GLU A 91 17.12 3.16 4.74
CA GLU A 91 17.85 2.38 3.75
C GLU A 91 17.18 2.47 2.38
N ALA A 92 18.00 2.42 1.32
CA ALA A 92 17.49 2.39 -0.05
C ALA A 92 16.51 1.24 -0.27
N ALA A 93 16.75 0.09 0.37
CA ALA A 93 15.88 -1.07 0.25
C ALA A 93 14.45 -0.80 0.76
N LEU A 94 14.30 0.03 1.79
CA LEU A 94 12.98 0.41 2.29
C LEU A 94 12.23 1.25 1.25
N PHE A 95 12.89 2.23 0.65
CA PHE A 95 12.29 3.04 -0.42
C PHE A 95 11.94 2.16 -1.62
N ASP A 96 12.84 1.25 -2.02
CA ASP A 96 12.57 0.33 -3.13
C ASP A 96 11.33 -0.49 -2.89
N LEU A 97 11.16 -1.02 -1.67
CA LEU A 97 9.97 -1.78 -1.30
C LEU A 97 8.70 -0.93 -1.39
N LEU A 98 8.75 0.28 -0.83
CA LEU A 98 7.57 1.14 -0.78
C LEU A 98 7.19 1.66 -2.17
N PHE A 99 8.16 2.03 -2.99
CA PHE A 99 7.89 2.41 -4.39
C PHE A 99 7.34 1.24 -5.19
N ALA A 100 7.92 0.05 -5.02
CA ALA A 100 7.42 -1.14 -5.71
C ALA A 100 5.98 -1.47 -5.32
N ALA A 101 5.64 -1.35 -4.03
CA ALA A 101 4.28 -1.58 -3.55
C ALA A 101 3.32 -0.52 -4.10
N SER A 102 3.73 0.74 -4.09
CA SER A 102 2.93 1.84 -4.63
C SER A 102 2.64 1.63 -6.12
N ASP A 103 3.67 1.31 -6.90
CA ASP A 103 3.53 1.05 -8.33
C ASP A 103 2.63 -0.14 -8.60
N PHE A 104 2.77 -1.20 -7.80
CA PHE A 104 1.94 -2.39 -7.93
C PHE A 104 0.46 -2.05 -7.74
N VAL A 105 0.13 -1.32 -6.67
CA VAL A 105 -1.26 -0.94 -6.40
C VAL A 105 -1.79 -0.07 -7.54
N GLU A 106 -1.00 0.90 -7.98
CA GLU A 106 -1.40 1.81 -9.06
C GLU A 106 -1.72 1.05 -10.36
N GLN A 107 -0.87 0.07 -10.71
CA GLN A 107 -1.11 -0.77 -11.89
C GLN A 107 -2.37 -1.62 -11.75
N GLU A 108 -2.62 -2.17 -10.55
CA GLU A 108 -3.84 -2.91 -10.29
C GLU A 108 -5.08 -2.04 -10.46
N LEU A 109 -5.04 -0.81 -9.95
CA LEU A 109 -6.17 0.12 -10.09
C LEU A 109 -6.49 0.43 -11.55
N GLU A 110 -5.46 0.54 -12.40
CA GLU A 110 -5.64 0.84 -13.82
C GLU A 110 -6.34 -0.29 -14.57
N VAL A 111 -6.16 -1.53 -14.15
CA VAL A 111 -6.71 -2.69 -14.86
C VAL A 111 -7.98 -3.26 -14.23
N MET A 112 -8.36 -2.81 -13.04
CA MET A 112 -9.51 -3.35 -12.30
C MET A 112 -10.84 -3.19 -13.02
N THR A 113 -10.96 -2.20 -13.88
CA THR A 113 -12.21 -1.96 -14.64
C THR A 113 -12.36 -2.87 -15.84
N ARG A 114 -11.30 -3.60 -16.19
CA ARG A 114 -11.35 -4.51 -17.33
C ARG A 114 -12.18 -5.73 -17.00
N GLN A 115 -12.93 -6.20 -17.98
CA GLN A 115 -13.80 -7.37 -17.79
C GLN A 115 -13.00 -8.64 -17.55
N ASP A 116 -11.79 -8.72 -18.09
CA ASP A 116 -10.89 -9.85 -17.91
C ASP A 116 -9.99 -9.72 -16.69
N TYR A 117 -10.22 -8.71 -15.83
CA TYR A 117 -9.38 -8.50 -14.66
C TYR A 117 -9.34 -9.73 -13.76
N ARG A 118 -8.13 -10.09 -13.34
CA ARG A 118 -7.87 -11.04 -12.28
C ARG A 118 -6.79 -10.45 -11.39
N PRO A 119 -6.93 -10.53 -10.05
CA PRO A 119 -5.93 -9.99 -9.15
C PRO A 119 -4.54 -10.58 -9.40
N ALA A 120 -3.54 -9.71 -9.44
CA ALA A 120 -2.17 -10.15 -9.58
C ALA A 120 -1.64 -10.70 -8.25
N ASP A 121 -0.60 -11.53 -8.33
CA ASP A 121 0.03 -12.14 -7.16
C ASP A 121 0.80 -11.09 -6.36
N THR A 122 0.54 -11.00 -5.06
CA THR A 122 1.18 -10.07 -4.14
C THR A 122 2.24 -10.72 -3.25
N GLN A 123 2.42 -12.03 -3.37
CA GLN A 123 3.26 -12.79 -2.41
C GLN A 123 4.72 -12.34 -2.39
N MET A 124 5.28 -11.96 -3.53
CA MET A 124 6.66 -11.51 -3.60
C MET A 124 6.87 -10.22 -2.79
N LEU A 125 5.98 -9.26 -2.95
CA LEU A 125 6.04 -8.00 -2.19
C LEU A 125 5.76 -8.23 -0.71
N GLU A 126 4.82 -9.11 -0.37
CA GLU A 126 4.52 -9.47 1.00
C GLU A 126 5.73 -10.11 1.69
N ALA A 127 6.43 -11.00 0.98
CA ALA A 127 7.64 -11.63 1.49
C ALA A 127 8.74 -10.61 1.77
N ARG A 128 8.90 -9.63 0.88
CA ARG A 128 9.87 -8.54 1.06
C ARG A 128 9.55 -7.71 2.30
N ALA A 129 8.28 -7.39 2.51
CA ALA A 129 7.84 -6.63 3.68
C ALA A 129 8.10 -7.41 4.97
N THR A 130 7.76 -8.70 4.98
CA THR A 130 8.00 -9.58 6.13
C THR A 130 9.49 -9.70 6.43
N GLU A 131 10.30 -9.91 5.40
CA GLU A 131 11.75 -10.01 5.53
C GLU A 131 12.34 -8.73 6.12
N TYR A 132 11.85 -7.58 5.67
CA TYR A 132 12.31 -6.29 6.19
C TYR A 132 11.96 -6.13 7.67
N LEU A 133 10.77 -6.54 8.06
CA LEU A 133 10.32 -6.46 9.45
C LEU A 133 11.15 -7.36 10.38
N GLU A 134 11.59 -8.52 9.87
CA GLU A 134 12.36 -9.49 10.66
C GLU A 134 13.84 -9.13 10.83
N ARG A 135 14.31 -8.10 10.15
CA ARG A 135 15.68 -7.64 10.34
C ARG A 135 15.86 -6.94 11.71
#